data_464df977b384fadd91c495687282cf7b
#
_entry.id   464df977b384fadd91c495687282cf7b
#
_cell.length_a   1.000
_cell.length_b   1.000
_cell.length_c   1.000
_cell.angle_alpha   90.00
_cell.angle_beta   90.00
_cell.angle_gamma   90.00
#
_symmetry.space_group_name_H-M   'P 1'
#
loop_
_entity.id
_entity.type
_entity.pdbx_description
1 polymer ?
#
loop_
_entity_poly.entity_id
_entity_poly.type
_entity_poly.pdbx_seq_one_letter_code
_entity_poly.pdbx_strand_id
1 'polypeptide(L)'
;VDLVRDARWGRVVESTGEDPYLNSRFSEAIVKGFQGDDLKTPGKVASCIKHFAGYGGAVAGRDYNTVELSEHTFREFYLPAYKAGIDAGAAMVMTSFNTINGVPASTNKWLMRDILRGEMGFDGVLISDFAAILETVAHRSSKDAADAAKKALEAGVDIDMMTSVYAANLCRMVEDGEVEERLINECCLRILELKNKLGLF
;
A
#
# COMPACT_ATOMS: atom_id res chain seq x y z
N VAL A 1 -8.07 0.70 -6.97
CA VAL A 1 -7.84 1.77 -7.98
C VAL A 1 -6.75 1.37 -8.97
N ASP A 2 -6.60 0.08 -9.21
CA ASP A 2 -5.64 -0.41 -10.19
C ASP A 2 -6.03 0.03 -11.60
N LEU A 3 -5.06 0.57 -12.34
CA LEU A 3 -5.21 0.84 -13.75
C LEU A 3 -4.78 -0.39 -14.53
N VAL A 4 -5.57 -0.84 -15.49
CA VAL A 4 -5.32 -2.06 -16.25
C VAL A 4 -5.24 -1.76 -17.74
N ARG A 5 -4.13 -2.13 -18.35
CA ARG A 5 -3.89 -2.01 -19.81
C ARG A 5 -3.80 -3.36 -20.52
N ASP A 6 -3.69 -4.45 -19.78
CA ASP A 6 -3.66 -5.81 -20.31
C ASP A 6 -4.88 -6.59 -19.80
N ALA A 7 -5.84 -6.84 -20.67
CA ALA A 7 -7.09 -7.54 -20.35
C ALA A 7 -6.90 -9.01 -19.90
N ARG A 8 -5.69 -9.56 -20.04
CA ARG A 8 -5.38 -10.92 -19.57
C ARG A 8 -5.17 -11.00 -18.06
N TRP A 9 -4.96 -9.86 -17.37
CA TRP A 9 -4.80 -9.85 -15.93
C TRP A 9 -6.05 -10.38 -15.23
N GLY A 10 -5.88 -11.34 -14.32
CA GLY A 10 -7.00 -12.05 -13.69
C GLY A 10 -7.90 -11.18 -12.81
N ARG A 11 -7.42 -10.01 -12.39
CA ARG A 11 -8.15 -9.05 -11.55
C ARG A 11 -8.71 -7.85 -12.34
N VAL A 12 -8.76 -7.93 -13.66
CA VAL A 12 -9.25 -6.84 -14.52
C VAL A 12 -10.64 -6.35 -14.12
N VAL A 13 -11.49 -7.23 -13.59
CA VAL A 13 -12.85 -6.90 -13.12
C VAL A 13 -12.86 -5.92 -11.93
N GLU A 14 -11.76 -5.82 -11.20
CA GLU A 14 -11.61 -4.86 -10.07
C GLU A 14 -11.16 -3.47 -10.52
N SER A 15 -10.91 -3.29 -11.83
CA SER A 15 -10.42 -2.04 -12.43
C SER A 15 -11.54 -1.24 -13.05
N THR A 16 -11.34 0.07 -13.13
CA THR A 16 -12.18 0.99 -13.91
C THR A 16 -11.68 1.19 -15.34
N GLY A 17 -10.69 0.39 -15.77
CA GLY A 17 -10.15 0.39 -17.13
C GLY A 17 -8.76 0.99 -17.25
N GLU A 18 -8.43 1.51 -18.45
CA GLU A 18 -7.10 1.97 -18.81
C GLU A 18 -6.90 3.50 -18.79
N ASP A 19 -7.97 4.25 -18.58
CA ASP A 19 -7.93 5.71 -18.56
C ASP A 19 -7.60 6.23 -17.16
N PRO A 20 -6.42 6.87 -16.95
CA PRO A 20 -6.00 7.36 -15.65
C PRO A 20 -6.87 8.51 -15.12
N TYR A 21 -7.47 9.32 -15.99
CA TYR A 21 -8.39 10.37 -15.58
C TYR A 21 -9.70 9.80 -15.05
N LEU A 22 -10.33 8.90 -15.79
CA LEU A 22 -11.56 8.23 -15.35
C LEU A 22 -11.34 7.47 -14.05
N ASN A 23 -10.23 6.72 -13.94
CA ASN A 23 -9.86 6.01 -12.73
C ASN A 23 -9.67 6.96 -11.53
N SER A 24 -9.09 8.14 -11.76
CA SER A 24 -8.95 9.16 -10.73
C SER A 24 -10.31 9.69 -10.24
N ARG A 25 -11.27 9.92 -11.15
CA ARG A 25 -12.63 10.35 -10.78
C ARG A 25 -13.39 9.30 -9.98
N PHE A 26 -13.23 8.01 -10.35
CA PHE A 26 -13.81 6.90 -9.57
C PHE A 26 -13.16 6.79 -8.19
N SER A 27 -11.83 6.88 -8.10
CA SER A 27 -11.11 6.84 -6.83
C SER A 27 -11.61 7.91 -5.86
N GLU A 28 -11.71 9.14 -6.33
CA GLU A 28 -12.23 10.26 -5.53
C GLU A 28 -13.68 10.00 -5.07
N ALA A 29 -14.55 9.61 -5.99
CA ALA A 29 -15.97 9.40 -5.70
C ALA A 29 -16.19 8.25 -4.70
N ILE A 30 -15.44 7.16 -4.84
CA ILE A 30 -15.52 5.99 -3.95
C ILE A 30 -15.03 6.36 -2.54
N VAL A 31 -13.90 7.06 -2.42
CA VAL A 31 -13.38 7.52 -1.12
C VAL A 31 -14.40 8.40 -0.42
N LYS A 32 -14.93 9.41 -1.09
CA LYS A 32 -15.97 10.30 -0.53
C LYS A 32 -17.26 9.56 -0.17
N GLY A 33 -17.66 8.59 -0.99
CA GLY A 33 -18.86 7.78 -0.74
C GLY A 33 -18.74 6.92 0.52
N PHE A 34 -17.61 6.25 0.72
CA PHE A 34 -17.37 5.41 1.88
C PHE A 34 -17.16 6.22 3.17
N GLN A 35 -16.38 7.28 3.11
CA GLN A 35 -15.98 8.05 4.30
C GLN A 35 -16.97 9.15 4.66
N GLY A 36 -17.67 9.73 3.67
CA GLY A 36 -18.46 10.95 3.89
C GLY A 36 -17.58 12.10 4.35
N ASP A 37 -18.18 13.04 5.05
CA ASP A 37 -17.49 14.22 5.60
C ASP A 37 -16.87 13.96 6.98
N ASP A 38 -17.34 12.94 7.71
CA ASP A 38 -16.86 12.55 9.03
C ASP A 38 -16.93 11.02 9.19
N LEU A 39 -15.78 10.41 9.46
CA LEU A 39 -15.67 8.97 9.71
C LEU A 39 -16.39 8.47 10.97
N LYS A 40 -16.74 9.37 11.91
CA LYS A 40 -17.55 9.04 13.08
C LYS A 40 -19.03 8.88 12.75
N THR A 41 -19.47 9.32 11.59
CA THR A 41 -20.87 9.20 11.17
C THR A 41 -21.28 7.74 11.05
N PRO A 42 -22.37 7.29 11.67
CA PRO A 42 -22.85 5.91 11.54
C PRO A 42 -23.04 5.49 10.08
N GLY A 43 -22.52 4.31 9.73
CA GLY A 43 -22.57 3.79 8.37
C GLY A 43 -21.43 4.26 7.45
N LYS A 44 -20.51 5.06 7.96
CA LYS A 44 -19.27 5.40 7.25
C LYS A 44 -18.14 4.49 7.66
N VAL A 45 -17.18 4.27 6.73
CA VAL A 45 -16.03 3.40 6.95
C VAL A 45 -14.78 4.03 6.35
N ALA A 46 -13.62 3.75 6.94
CA ALA A 46 -12.34 4.13 6.38
C ALA A 46 -12.14 3.43 5.03
N SER A 47 -11.90 4.20 3.97
CA SER A 47 -11.56 3.65 2.67
C SER A 47 -10.10 3.23 2.62
N CYS A 48 -9.84 2.11 1.95
CA CYS A 48 -8.50 1.62 1.66
C CYS A 48 -8.31 1.56 0.15
N ILE A 49 -7.55 2.49 -0.40
CA ILE A 49 -7.25 2.48 -1.84
C ILE A 49 -6.13 1.47 -2.12
N LYS A 50 -6.34 0.64 -3.16
CA LYS A 50 -5.46 -0.50 -3.43
C LYS A 50 -5.39 -0.83 -4.92
N HIS A 51 -4.33 -1.51 -5.33
CA HIS A 51 -3.16 -1.97 -4.60
C HIS A 51 -1.94 -1.12 -5.00
N PHE A 52 -1.33 -0.46 -4.07
CA PHE A 52 -0.27 0.52 -4.33
C PHE A 52 1.10 -0.17 -4.55
N ALA A 53 1.65 -0.12 -5.77
CA ALA A 53 1.08 0.48 -6.96
C ALA A 53 1.51 -0.30 -8.21
N GLY A 54 0.81 -0.01 -9.32
CA GLY A 54 1.18 -0.57 -10.61
C GLY A 54 0.74 -2.01 -10.84
N TYR A 55 -0.06 -2.60 -9.97
CA TYR A 55 -0.40 -4.03 -9.97
C TYR A 55 -1.05 -4.49 -11.27
N GLY A 56 -1.91 -3.68 -11.89
CA GLY A 56 -2.50 -3.96 -13.20
C GLY A 56 -1.54 -3.85 -14.39
N GLY A 57 -0.30 -3.43 -14.17
CA GLY A 57 0.76 -3.34 -15.17
C GLY A 57 1.66 -4.57 -15.27
N ALA A 58 1.26 -5.69 -14.65
CA ALA A 58 2.06 -6.92 -14.62
C ALA A 58 2.38 -7.44 -16.02
N VAL A 59 3.63 -7.83 -16.23
CA VAL A 59 4.12 -8.34 -17.52
C VAL A 59 3.27 -9.52 -17.99
N ALA A 60 2.73 -9.40 -19.21
CA ALA A 60 1.84 -10.39 -19.83
C ALA A 60 0.55 -10.68 -19.04
N GLY A 61 0.09 -9.78 -18.19
CA GLY A 61 -1.09 -9.95 -17.34
C GLY A 61 -0.94 -11.00 -16.24
N ARG A 62 0.28 -11.40 -15.91
CA ARG A 62 0.55 -12.42 -14.89
C ARG A 62 0.39 -11.82 -13.50
N ASP A 63 -0.54 -12.37 -12.72
CA ASP A 63 -0.77 -11.94 -11.36
C ASP A 63 0.43 -12.23 -10.43
N TYR A 64 0.59 -11.47 -9.38
CA TYR A 64 1.70 -11.54 -8.40
C TYR A 64 3.10 -11.34 -8.98
N ASN A 65 3.21 -10.86 -10.22
CA ASN A 65 4.49 -10.89 -10.93
C ASN A 65 5.09 -9.50 -11.14
N THR A 66 6.15 -9.50 -11.94
CA THR A 66 6.99 -8.36 -12.25
C THR A 66 6.23 -7.27 -12.99
N VAL A 67 6.43 -6.03 -12.57
CA VAL A 67 6.04 -4.83 -13.31
C VAL A 67 7.30 -4.09 -13.71
N GLU A 68 7.50 -3.97 -15.01
CA GLU A 68 8.62 -3.26 -15.63
C GLU A 68 8.07 -2.02 -16.34
N LEU A 69 8.26 -0.87 -15.73
CA LEU A 69 7.76 0.41 -16.22
C LEU A 69 8.86 1.48 -16.11
N SER A 70 8.94 2.36 -17.12
CA SER A 70 9.69 3.60 -16.91
C SER A 70 9.02 4.42 -15.81
N GLU A 71 9.80 5.21 -15.09
CA GLU A 71 9.26 6.11 -14.06
C GLU A 71 8.24 7.10 -14.68
N HIS A 72 8.47 7.57 -15.91
CA HIS A 72 7.53 8.41 -16.64
C HIS A 72 6.15 7.70 -16.81
N THR A 73 6.15 6.48 -17.37
CA THR A 73 4.90 5.72 -17.55
C THR A 73 4.22 5.43 -16.21
N PHE A 74 4.99 5.11 -15.19
CA PHE A 74 4.46 4.85 -13.86
C PHE A 74 3.76 6.07 -13.27
N ARG A 75 4.40 7.25 -13.37
CA ARG A 75 3.85 8.52 -12.87
C ARG A 75 2.65 9.00 -13.67
N GLU A 76 2.67 8.81 -14.99
CA GLU A 76 1.61 9.30 -15.88
C GLU A 76 0.34 8.45 -15.80
N PHE A 77 0.47 7.14 -15.69
CA PHE A 77 -0.68 6.22 -15.80
C PHE A 77 -1.10 5.59 -14.47
N TYR A 78 -0.15 5.15 -13.65
CA TYR A 78 -0.45 4.30 -12.50
C TYR A 78 -0.58 5.04 -11.17
N LEU A 79 0.00 6.23 -11.04
CA LEU A 79 -0.07 7.00 -9.80
C LEU A 79 -1.25 7.98 -9.69
N PRO A 80 -1.83 8.54 -10.79
CA PRO A 80 -2.83 9.60 -10.67
C PRO A 80 -4.07 9.24 -9.86
N ALA A 81 -4.59 8.01 -10.01
CA ALA A 81 -5.77 7.56 -9.27
C ALA A 81 -5.52 7.43 -7.76
N TYR A 82 -4.31 7.04 -7.36
CA TYR A 82 -3.91 7.04 -5.94
C TYR A 82 -3.81 8.46 -5.40
N LYS A 83 -3.18 9.37 -6.15
CA LYS A 83 -3.12 10.78 -5.75
C LYS A 83 -4.51 11.38 -5.57
N ALA A 84 -5.42 11.13 -6.51
CA ALA A 84 -6.80 11.60 -6.39
C ALA A 84 -7.54 11.02 -5.18
N GLY A 85 -7.33 9.75 -4.85
CA GLY A 85 -7.88 9.12 -3.66
C GLY A 85 -7.30 9.68 -2.36
N ILE A 86 -6.00 9.95 -2.32
CA ILE A 86 -5.32 10.59 -1.18
C ILE A 86 -5.84 12.02 -0.99
N ASP A 87 -5.94 12.80 -2.06
CA ASP A 87 -6.48 14.17 -2.02
C ASP A 87 -7.96 14.21 -1.60
N ALA A 88 -8.69 13.14 -1.88
CA ALA A 88 -10.07 12.95 -1.39
C ALA A 88 -10.13 12.49 0.08
N GLY A 89 -8.98 12.30 0.74
CA GLY A 89 -8.88 11.98 2.15
C GLY A 89 -8.88 10.47 2.47
N ALA A 90 -8.47 9.59 1.53
CA ALA A 90 -8.38 8.15 1.80
C ALA A 90 -7.63 7.87 3.11
N ALA A 91 -8.26 7.15 4.02
CA ALA A 91 -7.71 6.89 5.35
C ALA A 91 -6.64 5.79 5.35
N MET A 92 -6.70 4.88 4.38
CA MET A 92 -5.78 3.76 4.26
C MET A 92 -5.32 3.55 2.82
N VAL A 93 -4.12 2.99 2.69
CA VAL A 93 -3.55 2.47 1.44
C VAL A 93 -3.09 1.04 1.68
N MET A 94 -3.28 0.16 0.70
CA MET A 94 -2.76 -1.20 0.74
C MET A 94 -1.66 -1.39 -0.29
N THR A 95 -0.54 -2.02 0.12
CA THR A 95 0.55 -2.35 -0.81
C THR A 95 0.12 -3.40 -1.82
N SER A 96 0.77 -3.44 -2.96
CA SER A 96 0.55 -4.47 -3.97
C SER A 96 1.51 -5.66 -3.82
N PHE A 97 1.20 -6.76 -4.48
CA PHE A 97 2.04 -7.98 -4.47
C PHE A 97 3.25 -7.91 -5.42
N ASN A 98 3.11 -7.17 -6.52
CA ASN A 98 4.09 -7.15 -7.59
C ASN A 98 5.41 -6.50 -7.19
N THR A 99 6.43 -6.78 -7.99
CA THR A 99 7.65 -5.99 -7.97
C THR A 99 7.53 -4.78 -8.89
N ILE A 100 8.11 -3.67 -8.51
CA ILE A 100 8.36 -2.52 -9.39
C ILE A 100 9.87 -2.45 -9.63
N ASN A 101 10.27 -2.63 -10.88
CA ASN A 101 11.68 -2.60 -11.27
C ASN A 101 12.55 -3.53 -10.39
N GLY A 102 12.06 -4.74 -10.15
CA GLY A 102 12.74 -5.77 -9.37
C GLY A 102 12.59 -5.69 -7.85
N VAL A 103 11.96 -4.65 -7.30
CA VAL A 103 11.76 -4.51 -5.84
C VAL A 103 10.29 -4.76 -5.48
N PRO A 104 9.97 -5.73 -4.60
CA PRO A 104 8.60 -5.96 -4.14
C PRO A 104 8.00 -4.70 -3.49
N ALA A 105 6.77 -4.38 -3.84
CA ALA A 105 6.11 -3.15 -3.40
C ALA A 105 6.12 -2.99 -1.88
N SER A 106 5.80 -4.05 -1.11
CA SER A 106 5.74 -4.02 0.36
C SER A 106 7.07 -3.70 1.06
N THR A 107 8.22 -3.87 0.37
CA THR A 107 9.55 -3.55 0.91
C THR A 107 10.25 -2.43 0.13
N ASN A 108 9.54 -1.79 -0.79
CA ASN A 108 10.09 -0.74 -1.63
C ASN A 108 10.02 0.62 -0.93
N LYS A 109 11.13 1.00 -0.30
CA LYS A 109 11.24 2.26 0.45
C LYS A 109 11.01 3.48 -0.43
N TRP A 110 11.56 3.50 -1.65
CA TRP A 110 11.32 4.57 -2.62
C TRP A 110 9.82 4.74 -2.90
N LEU A 111 9.11 3.62 -3.16
CA LEU A 111 7.69 3.67 -3.47
C LEU A 111 6.85 4.14 -2.27
N MET A 112 7.12 3.63 -1.06
CA MET A 112 6.28 3.88 0.11
C MET A 112 6.64 5.16 0.86
N ARG A 113 7.93 5.48 1.00
CA ARG A 113 8.32 6.69 1.73
C ARG A 113 8.49 7.90 0.82
N ASP A 114 9.19 7.75 -0.32
CA ASP A 114 9.48 8.92 -1.13
C ASP A 114 8.27 9.31 -1.98
N ILE A 115 7.65 8.36 -2.70
CA ILE A 115 6.47 8.63 -3.53
C ILE A 115 5.20 8.80 -2.68
N LEU A 116 4.78 7.74 -1.95
CA LEU A 116 3.49 7.75 -1.27
C LEU A 116 3.42 8.79 -0.15
N ARG A 117 4.37 8.75 0.79
CA ARG A 117 4.34 9.67 1.93
C ARG A 117 4.93 11.04 1.60
N GLY A 118 6.07 11.08 0.89
CA GLY A 118 6.77 12.32 0.58
C GLY A 118 6.07 13.14 -0.51
N GLU A 119 5.97 12.61 -1.72
CA GLU A 119 5.45 13.37 -2.85
C GLU A 119 3.92 13.47 -2.86
N MET A 120 3.20 12.38 -2.52
CA MET A 120 1.73 12.38 -2.49
C MET A 120 1.15 12.93 -1.19
N GLY A 121 1.97 13.02 -0.12
CA GLY A 121 1.54 13.57 1.16
C GLY A 121 0.62 12.66 1.96
N PHE A 122 0.68 11.32 1.75
CA PHE A 122 -0.15 10.39 2.49
C PHE A 122 0.32 10.22 3.94
N ASP A 123 -0.54 10.58 4.88
CA ASP A 123 -0.30 10.49 6.33
C ASP A 123 -1.10 9.37 7.03
N GLY A 124 -1.98 8.68 6.29
CA GLY A 124 -2.82 7.62 6.81
C GLY A 124 -2.10 6.27 7.03
N VAL A 125 -2.89 5.24 7.28
CA VAL A 125 -2.40 3.88 7.57
C VAL A 125 -2.06 3.12 6.29
N LEU A 126 -0.84 2.59 6.22
CA LEU A 126 -0.38 1.72 5.14
C LEU A 126 -0.40 0.26 5.63
N ILE A 127 -1.25 -0.56 5.01
CA ILE A 127 -1.35 -1.99 5.30
C ILE A 127 -0.74 -2.81 4.15
N SER A 128 -0.10 -3.94 4.46
CA SER A 128 0.28 -4.89 3.41
C SER A 128 -0.94 -5.56 2.79
N ASP A 129 -0.83 -6.09 1.57
CA ASP A 129 -1.78 -7.07 1.09
C ASP A 129 -1.58 -8.41 1.82
N PHE A 130 -2.50 -9.37 1.63
CA PHE A 130 -2.49 -10.67 2.29
C PHE A 130 -1.16 -11.39 2.09
N ALA A 131 -0.44 -11.61 3.17
CA ALA A 131 0.87 -12.26 3.18
C ALA A 131 1.97 -11.58 2.34
N ALA A 132 1.74 -10.39 1.78
CA ALA A 132 2.67 -9.74 0.84
C ALA A 132 4.05 -9.43 1.44
N ILE A 133 4.15 -9.23 2.76
CA ILE A 133 5.46 -9.08 3.42
C ILE A 133 6.24 -10.40 3.35
N LEU A 134 5.59 -11.52 3.69
CA LEU A 134 6.25 -12.83 3.68
C LEU A 134 6.58 -13.30 2.25
N GLU A 135 5.78 -12.93 1.26
CA GLU A 135 6.05 -13.24 -0.16
C GLU A 135 7.37 -12.66 -0.66
N THR A 136 7.91 -11.62 -0.03
CA THR A 136 9.22 -11.07 -0.38
C THR A 136 10.35 -12.09 -0.24
N VAL A 137 10.17 -13.12 0.59
CA VAL A 137 11.09 -14.26 0.70
C VAL A 137 11.02 -15.13 -0.57
N ALA A 138 9.80 -15.39 -1.09
CA ALA A 138 9.61 -16.11 -2.34
C ALA A 138 10.17 -15.33 -3.54
N HIS A 139 10.06 -14.00 -3.54
CA HIS A 139 10.71 -13.10 -4.50
C HIS A 139 12.24 -13.06 -4.36
N ARG A 140 12.81 -13.72 -3.35
CA ARG A 140 14.26 -13.70 -3.04
C ARG A 140 14.83 -12.30 -2.77
N SER A 141 14.00 -11.36 -2.42
CA SER A 141 14.38 -10.01 -1.99
C SER A 141 14.59 -9.92 -0.47
N SER A 142 14.00 -10.84 0.27
CA SER A 142 14.23 -11.03 1.71
C SER A 142 14.79 -12.41 1.99
N LYS A 143 15.71 -12.48 2.95
CA LYS A 143 16.40 -13.71 3.34
C LYS A 143 15.47 -14.69 4.06
N ASP A 144 14.68 -14.16 4.96
CA ASP A 144 13.73 -14.89 5.82
C ASP A 144 12.61 -13.96 6.30
N ALA A 145 11.71 -14.47 7.13
CA ALA A 145 10.58 -13.71 7.66
C ALA A 145 11.02 -12.51 8.51
N ALA A 146 12.12 -12.61 9.23
CA ALA A 146 12.64 -11.53 10.06
C ALA A 146 13.18 -10.38 9.20
N ASP A 147 13.97 -10.69 8.16
CA ASP A 147 14.46 -9.70 7.20
C ASP A 147 13.30 -9.05 6.42
N ALA A 148 12.25 -9.82 6.08
CA ALA A 148 11.05 -9.31 5.45
C ALA A 148 10.32 -8.30 6.35
N ALA A 149 10.15 -8.62 7.64
CA ALA A 149 9.53 -7.73 8.62
C ALA A 149 10.31 -6.42 8.76
N LYS A 150 11.64 -6.50 8.91
CA LYS A 150 12.51 -5.32 8.99
C LYS A 150 12.38 -4.42 7.77
N LYS A 151 12.52 -4.98 6.57
CA LYS A 151 12.44 -4.21 5.32
C LYS A 151 11.09 -3.56 5.11
N ALA A 152 9.99 -4.25 5.43
CA ALA A 152 8.65 -3.70 5.30
C ALA A 152 8.41 -2.56 6.31
N LEU A 153 8.85 -2.69 7.55
CA LEU A 153 8.80 -1.63 8.56
C LEU A 153 9.62 -0.40 8.13
N GLU A 154 10.85 -0.62 7.65
CA GLU A 154 11.72 0.44 7.14
C GLU A 154 11.11 1.13 5.91
N ALA A 155 10.40 0.38 5.05
CA ALA A 155 9.63 0.94 3.95
C ALA A 155 8.41 1.74 4.42
N GLY A 156 7.95 1.58 5.67
CA GLY A 156 6.87 2.36 6.25
C GLY A 156 5.51 1.69 6.19
N VAL A 157 5.46 0.36 6.05
CA VAL A 157 4.23 -0.44 6.17
C VAL A 157 3.85 -0.53 7.65
N ASP A 158 2.64 -0.10 8.00
CA ASP A 158 2.18 0.00 9.38
C ASP A 158 1.57 -1.30 9.89
N ILE A 159 0.87 -2.04 9.03
CA ILE A 159 0.16 -3.27 9.40
C ILE A 159 0.59 -4.42 8.49
N ASP A 160 1.00 -5.52 9.11
CA ASP A 160 1.21 -6.82 8.47
C ASP A 160 -0.12 -7.58 8.37
N MET A 161 -0.61 -7.82 7.15
CA MET A 161 -1.83 -8.59 6.95
C MET A 161 -1.52 -10.09 6.93
N MET A 162 -1.97 -10.79 7.98
CA MET A 162 -2.12 -12.23 8.14
C MET A 162 -0.85 -13.07 8.37
N THR A 163 0.36 -12.51 8.34
CA THR A 163 1.56 -13.36 8.51
C THR A 163 2.10 -13.39 9.93
N SER A 164 1.74 -12.41 10.76
CA SER A 164 2.29 -12.21 12.11
C SER A 164 3.82 -12.01 12.15
N VAL A 165 4.45 -11.68 11.02
CA VAL A 165 5.90 -11.50 10.98
C VAL A 165 6.36 -10.30 11.82
N TYR A 166 5.52 -9.25 11.93
CA TYR A 166 5.78 -8.13 12.81
C TYR A 166 5.74 -8.54 14.28
N ALA A 167 4.66 -9.21 14.69
CA ALA A 167 4.49 -9.65 16.08
C ALA A 167 5.56 -10.66 16.52
N ALA A 168 6.02 -11.50 15.60
CA ALA A 168 7.01 -12.53 15.90
C ALA A 168 8.46 -12.00 15.98
N ASN A 169 8.77 -10.87 15.34
CA ASN A 169 10.17 -10.49 15.13
C ASN A 169 10.53 -9.09 15.66
N LEU A 170 9.64 -8.09 15.55
CA LEU A 170 10.03 -6.69 15.73
C LEU A 170 10.44 -6.36 17.17
N CYS A 171 9.81 -6.95 18.20
CA CYS A 171 10.17 -6.69 19.59
C CYS A 171 11.65 -7.04 19.85
N ARG A 172 12.04 -8.24 19.48
CA ARG A 172 13.43 -8.71 19.62
C ARG A 172 14.40 -7.85 18.80
N MET A 173 14.02 -7.47 17.57
CA MET A 173 14.88 -6.63 16.72
C MET A 173 15.16 -5.25 17.31
N VAL A 174 14.20 -4.69 18.06
CA VAL A 174 14.42 -3.44 18.80
C VAL A 174 15.36 -3.67 19.98
N GLU A 175 15.16 -4.75 20.75
CA GLU A 175 16.02 -5.12 21.88
C GLU A 175 17.47 -5.35 21.44
N ASP A 176 17.66 -6.01 20.27
CA ASP A 176 18.97 -6.29 19.68
C ASP A 176 19.58 -5.06 18.96
N GLY A 177 18.85 -3.94 18.85
CA GLY A 177 19.30 -2.72 18.17
C GLY A 177 19.32 -2.81 16.63
N GLU A 178 18.66 -3.82 16.05
CA GLU A 178 18.58 -4.01 14.61
C GLU A 178 17.53 -3.11 13.93
N VAL A 179 16.54 -2.65 14.69
CA VAL A 179 15.44 -1.79 14.26
C VAL A 179 15.27 -0.65 15.24
N GLU A 180 15.09 0.56 14.74
CA GLU A 180 14.80 1.73 15.57
C GLU A 180 13.35 1.66 16.11
N GLU A 181 13.18 1.73 17.44
CA GLU A 181 11.87 1.77 18.12
C GLU A 181 10.98 2.90 17.57
N ARG A 182 11.58 4.00 17.13
CA ARG A 182 10.86 5.12 16.51
C ARG A 182 9.99 4.69 15.34
N LEU A 183 10.42 3.72 14.52
CA LEU A 183 9.65 3.23 13.37
C LEU A 183 8.37 2.51 13.80
N ILE A 184 8.45 1.75 14.90
CA ILE A 184 7.27 1.07 15.48
C ILE A 184 6.31 2.10 16.06
N ASN A 185 6.84 3.10 16.77
CA ASN A 185 6.04 4.17 17.35
C ASN A 185 5.30 4.98 16.27
N GLU A 186 5.95 5.27 15.13
CA GLU A 186 5.30 5.90 13.98
C GLU A 186 4.11 5.08 13.44
N CYS A 187 4.28 3.75 13.29
CA CYS A 187 3.22 2.86 12.84
C CYS A 187 2.05 2.81 13.83
N CYS A 188 2.35 2.62 15.12
CA CYS A 188 1.35 2.60 16.17
C CYS A 188 0.56 3.92 16.24
N LEU A 189 1.24 5.05 16.12
CA LEU A 189 0.60 6.37 16.16
C LEU A 189 -0.43 6.52 15.04
N ARG A 190 -0.07 6.20 13.78
CA ARG A 190 -1.00 6.29 12.65
C ARG A 190 -2.24 5.41 12.85
N ILE A 191 -2.05 4.20 13.39
CA ILE A 191 -3.16 3.28 13.67
C ILE A 191 -4.06 3.84 14.77
N LEU A 192 -3.49 4.39 15.85
CA LEU A 192 -4.25 5.00 16.94
C LEU A 192 -4.99 6.26 16.48
N GLU A 193 -4.37 7.08 15.66
CA GLU A 193 -5.01 8.26 15.05
C GLU A 193 -6.20 7.86 14.17
N LEU A 194 -6.07 6.82 13.35
CA LEU A 194 -7.17 6.30 12.55
C LEU A 194 -8.30 5.79 13.44
N LYS A 195 -8.00 5.03 14.49
CA LYS A 195 -8.99 4.57 15.46
C LYS A 195 -9.73 5.75 16.13
N ASN A 196 -9.00 6.80 16.49
CA ASN A 196 -9.60 8.01 17.04
C ASN A 196 -10.51 8.74 16.02
N LYS A 197 -10.07 8.85 14.76
CA LYS A 197 -10.89 9.40 13.66
C LYS A 197 -12.17 8.61 13.43
N LEU A 198 -12.15 7.31 13.70
CA LEU A 198 -13.31 6.41 13.61
C LEU A 198 -14.21 6.44 14.88
N GLY A 199 -13.81 7.14 15.93
CA GLY A 199 -14.58 7.18 17.18
C GLY A 199 -14.56 5.87 17.98
N LEU A 200 -13.45 5.12 17.89
CA LEU A 200 -13.30 3.82 18.59
C LEU A 200 -12.72 3.95 20.01
N PHE A 201 -12.50 5.16 20.49
CA PHE A 201 -12.07 5.48 21.86
C PHE A 201 -13.12 6.27 22.60
#